data_82f22b0f232a53f958d9a1f31d77ad44
#
_entry.id   82f22b0f232a53f958d9a1f31d77ad44
#
_cell.length_a   1.000
_cell.length_b   1.000
_cell.length_c   1.000
_cell.angle_alpha   90.00
_cell.angle_beta   90.00
_cell.angle_gamma   90.00
#
_symmetry.space_group_name_H-M   'P 1'
#
loop_
_entity.id
_entity.type
_entity.pdbx_description
1 polymer ?
#
loop_
_entity_poly.entity_id
_entity_poly.type
_entity_poly.pdbx_seq_one_letter_code
_entity_poly.pdbx_strand_id
1 'polypeptide(L)'
;MQAVTLIIDKRRELSTKYKKILEGKNNKVLISKDLISAMKIIQDKEPDLIIISDSIDGDLSDYCKKIRALTYNMRPVIIATSKSAELQDRLNVLENGADDFISEPVNSEEFLMRVKAHLRRELESNMDSKHILTGKNYSLRALKRIISEDRAWASMLVSIENFENYKETYTELASDKLIQTYCAIINSALNENDYLGTLAENKFLIITDSLKAERIANYLTFAFDSVASKFYSPQDNRRGFMLMQGDEFAGRRSNFVHTTIGIVTNEFIKYKDSAQLLNALIQIHKLADMPTKSHYLAERPRITGENSIDNKVNKKIFIIEEDEAMTILLTTILDLQGYEVSVIKNYNEIKNTIPALIILDAGKIDELNGIKLCQKIRQNSNFDRTKLIVTSILHDKELILTAGADLYIPKPYEISNLIKWVEKLLNQ
;
A
#
# COMPACT_ATOMS: atom_id res chain seq x y z
N MET A 1 -17.71 -1.54 5.58
CA MET A 1 -17.35 -1.25 7.00
C MET A 1 -18.44 -0.44 7.65
N GLN A 2 -18.76 -0.73 8.91
CA GLN A 2 -19.76 0.05 9.65
C GLN A 2 -19.15 1.35 10.15
N ALA A 3 -19.88 2.47 10.03
CA ALA A 3 -19.57 3.70 10.73
C ALA A 3 -19.65 3.46 12.24
N VAL A 4 -18.84 4.18 13.02
CA VAL A 4 -18.86 4.11 14.47
C VAL A 4 -19.38 5.43 15.02
N THR A 5 -20.52 5.38 15.71
CA THR A 5 -21.12 6.54 16.38
C THR A 5 -20.95 6.40 17.88
N LEU A 6 -20.42 7.43 18.55
CA LEU A 6 -20.36 7.52 20.01
C LEU A 6 -21.42 8.49 20.52
N ILE A 7 -22.26 8.06 21.44
CA ILE A 7 -23.23 8.88 22.15
C ILE A 7 -22.70 9.14 23.57
N ILE A 8 -22.57 10.40 23.94
CA ILE A 8 -22.12 10.84 25.28
C ILE A 8 -23.31 11.54 25.96
N ASP A 9 -24.05 10.79 26.75
CA ASP A 9 -25.25 11.29 27.46
C ASP A 9 -25.47 10.52 28.75
N LYS A 10 -25.63 11.24 29.85
CA LYS A 10 -25.89 10.68 31.19
C LYS A 10 -27.29 10.06 31.31
N ARG A 11 -28.23 10.51 30.48
CA ARG A 11 -29.64 10.06 30.47
C ARG A 11 -29.79 8.75 29.69
N ARG A 12 -29.93 7.64 30.43
CA ARG A 12 -29.99 6.30 29.83
C ARG A 12 -31.16 6.10 28.85
N GLU A 13 -32.30 6.69 29.13
CA GLU A 13 -33.47 6.55 28.23
C GLU A 13 -33.25 7.20 26.87
N LEU A 14 -32.68 8.41 26.87
CA LEU A 14 -32.45 9.17 25.65
C LEU A 14 -31.28 8.57 24.83
N SER A 15 -30.18 8.23 25.48
CA SER A 15 -29.06 7.55 24.81
C SER A 15 -29.49 6.21 24.20
N THR A 16 -30.38 5.45 24.86
CA THR A 16 -30.92 4.20 24.34
C THR A 16 -31.87 4.47 23.15
N LYS A 17 -32.65 5.53 23.21
CA LYS A 17 -33.55 5.95 22.09
C LYS A 17 -32.67 6.31 20.86
N TYR A 18 -31.67 7.14 21.03
CA TYR A 18 -30.75 7.51 19.94
C TYR A 18 -30.02 6.29 19.39
N LYS A 19 -29.55 5.39 20.25
CA LYS A 19 -28.95 4.14 19.81
C LYS A 19 -29.90 3.35 18.91
N LYS A 20 -31.14 3.12 19.31
CA LYS A 20 -32.14 2.39 18.50
C LYS A 20 -32.41 3.03 17.14
N ILE A 21 -32.38 4.37 17.06
CA ILE A 21 -32.58 5.11 15.81
C ILE A 21 -31.37 4.96 14.86
N LEU A 22 -30.18 4.93 15.41
CA LEU A 22 -28.92 5.00 14.64
C LEU A 22 -28.30 3.63 14.38
N GLU A 23 -28.57 2.63 15.23
CA GLU A 23 -27.96 1.30 15.10
C GLU A 23 -28.54 0.54 13.91
N GLY A 24 -27.68 -0.03 13.08
CA GLY A 24 -28.08 -0.77 11.90
C GLY A 24 -26.91 -1.47 11.24
N LYS A 25 -27.14 -2.08 10.06
CA LYS A 25 -26.10 -2.82 9.32
C LYS A 25 -24.83 -1.98 9.07
N ASN A 26 -25.02 -0.68 8.87
CA ASN A 26 -23.93 0.22 8.46
C ASN A 26 -23.46 1.18 9.56
N ASN A 27 -23.96 1.08 10.80
CA ASN A 27 -23.58 1.96 11.90
C ASN A 27 -23.60 1.22 13.24
N LYS A 28 -22.42 1.17 13.89
CA LYS A 28 -22.25 0.64 15.25
C LYS A 28 -22.35 1.78 16.24
N VAL A 29 -23.22 1.67 17.23
CA VAL A 29 -23.43 2.74 18.21
C VAL A 29 -22.88 2.35 19.58
N LEU A 30 -21.96 3.17 20.11
CA LEU A 30 -21.39 3.08 21.43
C LEU A 30 -22.01 4.17 22.33
N ILE A 31 -22.15 3.89 23.62
CA ILE A 31 -22.69 4.85 24.59
C ILE A 31 -21.68 5.03 25.72
N SER A 32 -21.45 6.29 26.09
CA SER A 32 -20.74 6.68 27.32
C SER A 32 -21.60 7.58 28.17
N LYS A 33 -21.49 7.47 29.48
CA LYS A 33 -22.24 8.27 30.45
C LYS A 33 -21.47 9.46 30.99
N ASP A 34 -20.16 9.48 30.75
CA ASP A 34 -19.23 10.50 31.24
C ASP A 34 -18.14 10.76 30.21
N LEU A 35 -17.48 11.90 30.37
CA LEU A 35 -16.45 12.34 29.43
C LEU A 35 -15.16 11.49 29.52
N ILE A 36 -14.79 11.00 30.70
CA ILE A 36 -13.53 10.24 30.88
C ILE A 36 -13.61 8.92 30.11
N SER A 37 -14.70 8.18 30.28
CA SER A 37 -14.95 6.94 29.54
C SER A 37 -15.09 7.22 28.03
N ALA A 38 -15.72 8.34 27.66
CA ALA A 38 -15.86 8.76 26.27
C ALA A 38 -14.49 9.02 25.61
N MET A 39 -13.58 9.74 26.29
CA MET A 39 -12.25 10.03 25.78
C MET A 39 -11.44 8.75 25.49
N LYS A 40 -11.56 7.74 26.35
CA LYS A 40 -10.95 6.43 26.09
C LYS A 40 -11.52 5.75 24.86
N ILE A 41 -12.86 5.75 24.72
CA ILE A 41 -13.51 5.21 23.53
C ILE A 41 -13.08 5.97 22.25
N ILE A 42 -12.95 7.30 22.32
CA ILE A 42 -12.49 8.12 21.20
C ILE A 42 -11.08 7.73 20.77
N GLN A 43 -10.17 7.54 21.72
CA GLN A 43 -8.79 7.13 21.44
C GLN A 43 -8.70 5.71 20.86
N ASP A 44 -9.49 4.77 21.40
CA ASP A 44 -9.40 3.34 21.03
C ASP A 44 -10.15 3.01 19.75
N LYS A 45 -11.31 3.64 19.52
CA LYS A 45 -12.24 3.27 18.44
C LYS A 45 -12.34 4.28 17.30
N GLU A 46 -11.83 5.50 17.52
CA GLU A 46 -11.85 6.59 16.52
C GLU A 46 -13.24 6.72 15.84
N PRO A 47 -14.29 7.13 16.57
CA PRO A 47 -15.65 7.22 16.02
C PRO A 47 -15.71 8.19 14.84
N ASP A 48 -16.59 7.91 13.88
CA ASP A 48 -16.85 8.80 12.74
C ASP A 48 -17.80 9.93 13.14
N LEU A 49 -18.66 9.67 14.12
CA LEU A 49 -19.65 10.62 14.65
C LEU A 49 -19.65 10.58 16.18
N ILE A 50 -19.68 11.74 16.79
CA ILE A 50 -19.85 11.91 18.24
C ILE A 50 -21.09 12.75 18.48
N ILE A 51 -22.03 12.24 19.27
CA ILE A 51 -23.19 12.98 19.75
C ILE A 51 -22.96 13.26 21.21
N ILE A 52 -22.91 14.51 21.58
CA ILE A 52 -22.66 14.93 22.97
C ILE A 52 -23.83 15.77 23.50
N SER A 53 -24.27 15.44 24.70
CA SER A 53 -25.39 16.11 25.36
C SER A 53 -24.93 17.04 26.50
N ASP A 54 -25.72 18.10 26.72
CA ASP A 54 -25.61 18.98 27.86
C ASP A 54 -25.91 18.32 29.22
N SER A 55 -26.37 17.05 29.19
CA SER A 55 -26.63 16.29 30.43
C SER A 55 -25.36 15.92 31.21
N ILE A 56 -24.18 16.07 30.58
CA ILE A 56 -22.90 15.78 31.18
C ILE A 56 -22.44 16.96 32.04
N ASP A 57 -21.92 16.67 33.25
CA ASP A 57 -21.50 17.70 34.19
C ASP A 57 -20.36 18.55 33.59
N GLY A 58 -20.57 19.85 33.41
CA GLY A 58 -19.60 20.80 32.87
C GLY A 58 -20.10 21.56 31.65
N ASP A 59 -19.22 22.31 31.02
CA ASP A 59 -19.55 23.12 29.84
C ASP A 59 -19.45 22.31 28.55
N LEU A 60 -20.55 22.24 27.80
CA LEU A 60 -20.67 21.54 26.52
C LEU A 60 -19.69 22.08 25.46
N SER A 61 -19.48 23.40 25.47
CA SER A 61 -18.55 24.08 24.57
C SER A 61 -17.10 23.68 24.84
N ASP A 62 -16.69 23.65 26.09
CA ASP A 62 -15.36 23.18 26.52
C ASP A 62 -15.13 21.72 26.13
N TYR A 63 -16.17 20.89 26.17
CA TYR A 63 -16.06 19.48 25.78
C TYR A 63 -15.88 19.32 24.27
N CYS A 64 -16.61 20.06 23.47
CA CYS A 64 -16.42 20.08 22.02
C CYS A 64 -14.98 20.49 21.66
N LYS A 65 -14.46 21.53 22.30
CA LYS A 65 -13.07 21.98 22.13
C LYS A 65 -12.04 20.91 22.50
N LYS A 66 -12.22 20.22 23.65
CA LYS A 66 -11.34 19.15 24.10
C LYS A 66 -11.38 17.95 23.14
N ILE A 67 -12.57 17.55 22.68
CA ILE A 67 -12.73 16.48 21.71
C ILE A 67 -12.03 16.84 20.39
N ARG A 68 -12.19 18.07 19.90
CA ARG A 68 -11.50 18.54 18.68
C ARG A 68 -9.98 18.51 18.82
N ALA A 69 -9.46 18.96 19.95
CA ALA A 69 -8.01 18.92 20.21
C ALA A 69 -7.47 17.49 20.22
N LEU A 70 -8.20 16.55 20.82
CA LEU A 70 -7.81 15.14 20.86
C LEU A 70 -7.92 14.45 19.49
N THR A 71 -8.87 14.88 18.66
CA THR A 71 -9.20 14.25 17.36
C THR A 71 -8.69 15.03 16.16
N TYR A 72 -7.64 15.86 16.33
CA TYR A 72 -7.11 16.74 15.28
C TYR A 72 -6.85 16.04 13.95
N ASN A 73 -6.30 14.82 13.99
CA ASN A 73 -5.99 14.04 12.78
C ASN A 73 -7.18 13.27 12.20
N MET A 74 -8.28 13.13 12.94
CA MET A 74 -9.41 12.27 12.57
C MET A 74 -10.66 13.06 12.19
N ARG A 75 -10.86 14.21 12.81
CA ARG A 75 -11.99 15.13 12.62
C ARG A 75 -13.37 14.44 12.55
N PRO A 76 -13.78 13.68 13.60
CA PRO A 76 -15.12 13.10 13.61
C PRO A 76 -16.16 14.21 13.56
N VAL A 77 -17.32 13.94 13.02
CA VAL A 77 -18.46 14.85 13.13
C VAL A 77 -18.91 14.93 14.58
N ILE A 78 -19.05 16.15 15.13
CA ILE A 78 -19.54 16.39 16.49
C ILE A 78 -20.91 17.05 16.39
N ILE A 79 -21.97 16.37 16.88
CA ILE A 79 -23.32 16.91 17.01
C ILE A 79 -23.59 17.13 18.50
N ALA A 80 -23.85 18.38 18.88
CA ALA A 80 -24.24 18.73 20.25
C ALA A 80 -25.77 18.69 20.38
N THR A 81 -26.27 18.17 21.51
CA THR A 81 -27.69 18.22 21.86
C THR A 81 -27.88 18.93 23.18
N SER A 82 -28.84 19.85 23.27
CA SER A 82 -29.13 20.61 24.49
C SER A 82 -30.60 20.96 24.62
N LYS A 83 -31.04 21.12 25.88
CA LYS A 83 -32.36 21.66 26.19
C LYS A 83 -32.40 23.18 26.06
N SER A 84 -31.25 23.86 26.10
CA SER A 84 -31.17 25.29 25.89
C SER A 84 -31.55 25.63 24.45
N ALA A 85 -32.47 26.55 24.28
CA ALA A 85 -32.85 27.12 23.00
C ALA A 85 -32.20 28.50 22.76
N GLU A 86 -31.31 28.94 23.67
CA GLU A 86 -30.66 30.23 23.58
C GLU A 86 -29.66 30.28 22.41
N LEU A 87 -29.75 31.36 21.64
CA LEU A 87 -28.89 31.57 20.49
C LEU A 87 -27.39 31.61 20.88
N GLN A 88 -27.08 32.22 22.01
CA GLN A 88 -25.69 32.38 22.46
C GLN A 88 -25.04 31.06 22.82
N ASP A 89 -25.74 30.15 23.50
CA ASP A 89 -25.24 28.81 23.82
C ASP A 89 -24.97 28.02 22.56
N ARG A 90 -25.86 28.09 21.58
CA ARG A 90 -25.73 27.42 20.28
C ARG A 90 -24.52 27.96 19.51
N LEU A 91 -24.34 29.26 19.43
CA LEU A 91 -23.19 29.88 18.76
C LEU A 91 -21.90 29.48 19.44
N ASN A 92 -21.83 29.54 20.77
CA ASN A 92 -20.65 29.18 21.53
C ASN A 92 -20.22 27.71 21.29
N VAL A 93 -21.17 26.78 21.26
CA VAL A 93 -20.88 25.35 21.02
C VAL A 93 -20.38 25.11 19.59
N LEU A 94 -20.96 25.77 18.59
CA LEU A 94 -20.52 25.67 17.20
C LEU A 94 -19.14 26.30 16.99
N GLU A 95 -18.86 27.46 17.57
CA GLU A 95 -17.53 28.11 17.51
C GLU A 95 -16.43 27.25 18.16
N ASN A 96 -16.77 26.47 19.19
CA ASN A 96 -15.85 25.60 19.89
C ASN A 96 -15.74 24.18 19.29
N GLY A 97 -16.27 23.96 18.09
CA GLY A 97 -15.94 22.82 17.28
C GLY A 97 -17.02 21.76 17.09
N ALA A 98 -18.26 22.01 17.50
CA ALA A 98 -19.39 21.19 17.04
C ALA A 98 -19.69 21.51 15.56
N ASP A 99 -20.07 20.49 14.79
CA ASP A 99 -20.46 20.63 13.38
C ASP A 99 -21.97 20.89 13.24
N ASP A 100 -22.74 20.49 14.24
CA ASP A 100 -24.20 20.75 14.30
C ASP A 100 -24.66 20.84 15.76
N PHE A 101 -25.77 21.54 15.94
CA PHE A 101 -26.45 21.69 17.23
C PHE A 101 -27.94 21.37 17.07
N ILE A 102 -28.47 20.51 17.93
CA ILE A 102 -29.86 20.08 17.91
C ILE A 102 -30.52 20.37 19.25
N SER A 103 -31.55 21.23 19.23
CA SER A 103 -32.32 21.56 20.43
C SER A 103 -33.27 20.40 20.81
N GLU A 104 -33.38 20.09 22.09
CA GLU A 104 -34.32 19.10 22.62
C GLU A 104 -35.68 19.75 22.90
N PRO A 105 -36.79 19.04 22.70
CA PRO A 105 -36.91 17.62 22.34
C PRO A 105 -36.64 17.34 20.85
N VAL A 106 -35.81 16.34 20.57
CA VAL A 106 -35.38 16.02 19.21
C VAL A 106 -36.44 15.22 18.46
N ASN A 107 -36.84 15.66 17.26
CA ASN A 107 -37.59 14.86 16.32
C ASN A 107 -36.72 13.71 15.79
N SER A 108 -37.22 12.48 15.91
CA SER A 108 -36.44 11.27 15.57
C SER A 108 -36.08 11.19 14.08
N GLU A 109 -36.97 11.64 13.19
CA GLU A 109 -36.75 11.62 11.74
C GLU A 109 -35.74 12.68 11.31
N GLU A 110 -35.89 13.91 11.84
CA GLU A 110 -34.95 15.00 11.61
C GLU A 110 -33.54 14.62 12.08
N PHE A 111 -33.46 14.08 13.30
CA PHE A 111 -32.20 13.62 13.86
C PHE A 111 -31.50 12.59 12.96
N LEU A 112 -32.23 11.56 12.53
CA LEU A 112 -31.69 10.54 11.64
C LEU A 112 -31.22 11.13 10.31
N MET A 113 -31.97 12.07 9.74
CA MET A 113 -31.58 12.72 8.47
C MET A 113 -30.34 13.60 8.61
N ARG A 114 -30.21 14.35 9.70
CA ARG A 114 -29.01 15.16 9.99
C ARG A 114 -27.77 14.27 10.17
N VAL A 115 -27.89 13.22 10.98
CA VAL A 115 -26.80 12.25 11.19
C VAL A 115 -26.37 11.61 9.87
N LYS A 116 -27.33 11.14 9.05
CA LYS A 116 -27.02 10.56 7.74
C LYS A 116 -26.35 11.55 6.79
N ALA A 117 -26.80 12.81 6.79
CA ALA A 117 -26.20 13.85 5.96
C ALA A 117 -24.74 14.15 6.36
N HIS A 118 -24.46 14.22 7.66
CA HIS A 118 -23.10 14.42 8.17
C HIS A 118 -22.20 13.22 7.90
N LEU A 119 -22.64 12.00 8.18
CA LEU A 119 -21.86 10.78 7.89
C LEU A 119 -21.59 10.62 6.39
N ARG A 120 -22.55 10.97 5.52
CA ARG A 120 -22.32 10.96 4.08
C ARG A 120 -21.24 11.96 3.68
N ARG A 121 -21.28 13.21 4.15
CA ARG A 121 -20.25 14.22 3.87
C ARG A 121 -18.88 13.81 4.37
N GLU A 122 -18.81 13.22 5.58
CA GLU A 122 -17.57 12.70 6.15
C GLU A 122 -17.00 11.57 5.27
N LEU A 123 -17.84 10.64 4.82
CA LEU A 123 -17.43 9.58 3.92
C LEU A 123 -16.92 10.15 2.58
N GLU A 124 -17.69 11.05 1.96
CA GLU A 124 -17.34 11.69 0.69
C GLU A 124 -16.03 12.49 0.78
N SER A 125 -15.77 13.18 1.90
CA SER A 125 -14.53 13.93 2.12
C SER A 125 -13.30 13.05 2.29
N ASN A 126 -13.48 11.79 2.69
CA ASN A 126 -12.42 10.79 2.88
C ASN A 126 -12.31 9.81 1.70
N MET A 127 -13.08 10.01 0.62
CA MET A 127 -12.95 9.20 -0.59
C MET A 127 -11.76 9.67 -1.42
N ASP A 128 -11.03 8.72 -1.97
CA ASP A 128 -10.05 8.97 -3.00
C ASP A 128 -10.78 9.28 -4.32
N SER A 129 -10.51 10.46 -4.90
CA SER A 129 -11.21 10.95 -6.08
C SER A 129 -10.96 10.11 -7.34
N LYS A 130 -9.79 9.44 -7.42
CA LYS A 130 -9.43 8.61 -8.57
C LYS A 130 -10.08 7.22 -8.53
N HIS A 131 -10.17 6.63 -7.34
CA HIS A 131 -10.60 5.24 -7.16
C HIS A 131 -12.07 5.09 -6.74
N ILE A 132 -12.69 6.16 -6.26
CA ILE A 132 -14.04 6.14 -5.62
C ILE A 132 -14.04 5.15 -4.42
N LEU A 133 -12.91 5.03 -3.74
CA LEU A 133 -12.71 4.21 -2.55
C LEU A 133 -12.34 5.09 -1.35
N THR A 134 -12.51 4.54 -0.15
CA THR A 134 -12.06 5.23 1.06
C THR A 134 -10.55 5.41 1.05
N GLY A 135 -10.09 6.61 1.35
CA GLY A 135 -8.67 6.99 1.31
C GLY A 135 -7.84 6.42 2.47
N LYS A 136 -6.55 6.75 2.45
CA LYS A 136 -5.54 6.23 3.38
C LYS A 136 -5.92 6.39 4.86
N ASN A 137 -6.39 7.56 5.27
CA ASN A 137 -6.72 7.83 6.68
C ASN A 137 -7.85 6.92 7.18
N TYR A 138 -8.86 6.68 6.33
CA TYR A 138 -9.95 5.79 6.65
C TYR A 138 -9.51 4.32 6.69
N SER A 139 -8.61 3.94 5.78
CA SER A 139 -8.00 2.61 5.78
C SER A 139 -7.19 2.33 7.04
N LEU A 140 -6.44 3.30 7.54
CA LEU A 140 -5.72 3.17 8.81
C LEU A 140 -6.66 3.07 10.02
N ARG A 141 -7.79 3.82 10.02
CA ARG A 141 -8.85 3.63 11.03
C ARG A 141 -9.44 2.22 10.97
N ALA A 142 -9.64 1.69 9.76
CA ALA A 142 -10.15 0.33 9.59
C ALA A 142 -9.25 -0.71 10.23
N LEU A 143 -7.92 -0.60 10.03
CA LEU A 143 -6.93 -1.45 10.69
C LEU A 143 -6.98 -1.34 12.22
N LYS A 144 -7.12 -0.13 12.75
CA LYS A 144 -7.21 0.07 14.20
C LYS A 144 -8.47 -0.56 14.80
N ARG A 145 -9.60 -0.44 14.10
CA ARG A 145 -10.88 -0.97 14.56
C ARG A 145 -10.92 -2.51 14.55
N ILE A 146 -10.34 -3.14 13.50
CA ILE A 146 -10.41 -4.59 13.35
C ILE A 146 -9.63 -5.34 14.45
N ILE A 147 -8.53 -4.78 14.95
CA ILE A 147 -7.72 -5.37 16.03
C ILE A 147 -8.56 -5.63 17.29
N SER A 148 -9.54 -4.77 17.54
CA SER A 148 -10.41 -4.86 18.72
C SER A 148 -11.68 -5.71 18.51
N GLU A 149 -11.81 -6.39 17.36
CA GLU A 149 -12.91 -7.32 17.11
C GLU A 149 -12.52 -8.74 17.55
N ASP A 150 -13.47 -9.42 18.24
CA ASP A 150 -13.26 -10.78 18.72
C ASP A 150 -13.48 -11.85 17.64
N ARG A 151 -14.05 -11.49 16.49
CA ARG A 151 -14.22 -12.42 15.36
C ARG A 151 -12.89 -12.71 14.66
N ALA A 152 -12.83 -13.85 13.97
CA ALA A 152 -11.73 -14.13 13.05
C ALA A 152 -11.76 -13.17 11.85
N TRP A 153 -10.62 -12.58 11.54
CA TRP A 153 -10.47 -11.66 10.41
C TRP A 153 -9.12 -11.83 9.72
N ALA A 154 -9.08 -11.42 8.46
CA ALA A 154 -7.85 -11.25 7.72
C ALA A 154 -7.76 -9.82 7.18
N SER A 155 -6.57 -9.28 7.21
CA SER A 155 -6.20 -8.03 6.55
C SER A 155 -5.24 -8.32 5.41
N MET A 156 -5.48 -7.71 4.25
CA MET A 156 -4.72 -7.95 3.04
C MET A 156 -4.17 -6.63 2.51
N LEU A 157 -2.86 -6.58 2.30
CA LEU A 157 -2.22 -5.50 1.55
C LEU A 157 -2.05 -5.96 0.10
N VAL A 158 -2.72 -5.28 -0.80
CA VAL A 158 -2.76 -5.60 -2.23
C VAL A 158 -2.11 -4.46 -2.99
N SER A 159 -1.20 -4.77 -3.90
CA SER A 159 -0.55 -3.75 -4.73
C SER A 159 -0.48 -4.16 -6.20
N ILE A 160 -0.33 -3.14 -7.06
CA ILE A 160 0.08 -3.31 -8.45
C ILE A 160 1.56 -2.98 -8.52
N GLU A 161 2.40 -3.97 -8.72
CA GLU A 161 3.84 -3.79 -8.87
C GLU A 161 4.20 -3.31 -10.28
N ASN A 162 5.36 -2.66 -10.44
CA ASN A 162 5.79 -1.99 -11.66
C ASN A 162 4.85 -0.87 -12.16
N PHE A 163 3.93 -0.41 -11.32
CA PHE A 163 2.93 0.60 -11.69
C PHE A 163 3.57 1.94 -12.08
N GLU A 164 4.58 2.42 -11.36
CA GLU A 164 5.28 3.66 -11.68
C GLU A 164 5.98 3.56 -13.05
N ASN A 165 6.61 2.42 -13.34
CA ASN A 165 7.22 2.17 -14.64
C ASN A 165 6.16 2.15 -15.77
N TYR A 166 4.99 1.58 -15.50
CA TYR A 166 3.86 1.60 -16.43
C TYR A 166 3.39 3.03 -16.69
N LYS A 167 3.24 3.84 -15.63
CA LYS A 167 2.83 5.24 -15.70
C LYS A 167 3.84 6.12 -16.46
N GLU A 168 5.15 5.88 -16.28
CA GLU A 168 6.20 6.55 -17.04
C GLU A 168 6.21 6.17 -18.54
N THR A 169 5.79 4.94 -18.87
CA THR A 169 5.84 4.41 -20.24
C THR A 169 4.57 4.72 -21.02
N TYR A 170 3.42 4.66 -20.37
CA TYR A 170 2.10 4.89 -20.94
C TYR A 170 1.49 6.21 -20.45
N THR A 171 0.33 6.58 -20.98
CA THR A 171 -0.35 7.81 -20.59
C THR A 171 -1.00 7.69 -19.21
N GLU A 172 -1.23 8.83 -18.53
CA GLU A 172 -1.97 8.89 -17.28
C GLU A 172 -3.37 8.26 -17.42
N LEU A 173 -4.05 8.49 -18.53
CA LEU A 173 -5.35 7.87 -18.83
C LEU A 173 -5.27 6.33 -18.88
N ALA A 174 -4.17 5.77 -19.40
CA ALA A 174 -3.97 4.33 -19.40
C ALA A 174 -3.76 3.79 -17.99
N SER A 175 -3.02 4.51 -17.15
CA SER A 175 -2.80 4.17 -15.75
C SER A 175 -4.10 4.21 -14.93
N ASP A 176 -4.91 5.24 -15.13
CA ASP A 176 -6.22 5.36 -14.47
C ASP A 176 -7.15 4.21 -14.88
N LYS A 177 -7.15 3.84 -16.16
CA LYS A 177 -7.94 2.71 -16.68
C LYS A 177 -7.49 1.37 -16.09
N LEU A 178 -6.19 1.18 -15.93
CA LEU A 178 -5.62 0.00 -15.28
C LEU A 178 -6.10 -0.11 -13.82
N ILE A 179 -5.98 0.97 -13.06
CA ILE A 179 -6.44 1.02 -11.67
C ILE A 179 -7.94 0.80 -11.57
N GLN A 180 -8.74 1.48 -12.38
CA GLN A 180 -10.21 1.31 -12.38
C GLN A 180 -10.61 -0.14 -12.69
N THR A 181 -9.93 -0.77 -13.65
CA THR A 181 -10.17 -2.19 -13.97
C THR A 181 -9.79 -3.08 -12.78
N TYR A 182 -8.67 -2.80 -12.13
CA TYR A 182 -8.26 -3.57 -10.95
C TYR A 182 -9.20 -3.37 -9.77
N CYS A 183 -9.66 -2.16 -9.50
CA CYS A 183 -10.69 -1.90 -8.50
C CYS A 183 -12.00 -2.65 -8.80
N ALA A 184 -12.40 -2.74 -10.06
CA ALA A 184 -13.57 -3.53 -10.45
C ALA A 184 -13.37 -5.03 -10.19
N ILE A 185 -12.18 -5.58 -10.46
CA ILE A 185 -11.83 -6.96 -10.14
C ILE A 185 -11.90 -7.20 -8.63
N ILE A 186 -11.30 -6.30 -7.82
CA ILE A 186 -11.35 -6.42 -6.36
C ILE A 186 -12.80 -6.38 -5.87
N ASN A 187 -13.58 -5.41 -6.31
CA ASN A 187 -15.00 -5.28 -5.90
C ASN A 187 -15.84 -6.51 -6.26
N SER A 188 -15.54 -7.18 -7.39
CA SER A 188 -16.27 -8.40 -7.77
C SER A 188 -15.99 -9.60 -6.86
N ALA A 189 -14.87 -9.58 -6.12
CA ALA A 189 -14.49 -10.63 -5.17
C ALA A 189 -15.03 -10.40 -3.75
N LEU A 190 -15.47 -9.17 -3.44
CA LEU A 190 -15.84 -8.75 -2.10
C LEU A 190 -17.35 -8.74 -1.89
N ASN A 191 -17.76 -8.92 -0.63
CA ASN A 191 -19.15 -8.82 -0.18
C ASN A 191 -19.37 -7.52 0.62
N GLU A 192 -20.63 -7.20 0.93
CA GLU A 192 -21.02 -6.01 1.70
C GLU A 192 -20.34 -5.90 3.09
N ASN A 193 -19.95 -7.03 3.69
CA ASN A 193 -19.29 -7.06 4.99
C ASN A 193 -17.77 -6.89 4.93
N ASP A 194 -17.20 -6.97 3.75
CA ASP A 194 -15.77 -6.79 3.54
C ASP A 194 -15.45 -5.29 3.43
N TYR A 195 -14.23 -4.92 3.77
CA TYR A 195 -13.75 -3.55 3.64
C TYR A 195 -12.77 -3.45 2.48
N LEU A 196 -12.90 -2.40 1.68
CA LEU A 196 -11.93 -2.00 0.65
C LEU A 196 -11.63 -0.51 0.77
N GLY A 197 -10.36 -0.18 0.82
CA GLY A 197 -9.86 1.21 0.79
C GLY A 197 -8.48 1.30 0.17
N THR A 198 -8.01 2.53 -0.05
CA THR A 198 -6.67 2.78 -0.60
C THR A 198 -5.67 3.13 0.51
N LEU A 199 -4.41 2.75 0.31
CA LEU A 199 -3.27 3.20 1.11
C LEU A 199 -2.33 4.09 0.29
N ALA A 200 -2.28 3.89 -1.02
CA ALA A 200 -1.58 4.69 -2.02
C ALA A 200 -2.23 4.49 -3.40
N GLU A 201 -1.79 5.19 -4.42
CA GLU A 201 -2.35 5.13 -5.78
C GLU A 201 -2.44 3.69 -6.32
N ASN A 202 -1.42 2.87 -6.07
CA ASN A 202 -1.34 1.48 -6.50
C ASN A 202 -1.46 0.46 -5.36
N LYS A 203 -1.87 0.89 -4.14
CA LYS A 203 -1.95 0.01 -2.95
C LYS A 203 -3.30 0.08 -2.29
N PHE A 204 -3.88 -1.08 -2.05
CA PHE A 204 -5.21 -1.26 -1.51
C PHE A 204 -5.17 -2.06 -0.20
N LEU A 205 -6.10 -1.76 0.68
CA LEU A 205 -6.34 -2.50 1.90
C LEU A 205 -7.67 -3.22 1.80
N ILE A 206 -7.66 -4.53 1.99
CA ILE A 206 -8.87 -5.34 2.12
C ILE A 206 -8.91 -5.92 3.53
N ILE A 207 -10.09 -5.85 4.18
CA ILE A 207 -10.33 -6.55 5.44
C ILE A 207 -11.53 -7.46 5.23
N THR A 208 -11.36 -8.75 5.50
CA THR A 208 -12.37 -9.78 5.24
C THR A 208 -12.33 -10.85 6.35
N ASP A 209 -13.15 -11.86 6.20
CA ASP A 209 -13.10 -13.07 7.03
C ASP A 209 -11.86 -13.91 6.71
N SER A 210 -11.20 -14.45 7.74
CA SER A 210 -9.96 -15.22 7.58
C SER A 210 -10.12 -16.44 6.63
N LEU A 211 -11.28 -17.09 6.64
CA LEU A 211 -11.55 -18.24 5.78
C LEU A 211 -11.69 -17.90 4.28
N LYS A 212 -11.95 -16.61 3.97
CA LYS A 212 -12.13 -16.16 2.59
C LYS A 212 -10.86 -15.57 1.98
N ALA A 213 -9.94 -15.10 2.78
CA ALA A 213 -8.82 -14.28 2.36
C ALA A 213 -7.96 -14.93 1.26
N GLU A 214 -7.55 -16.19 1.44
CA GLU A 214 -6.74 -16.89 0.43
C GLU A 214 -7.52 -17.14 -0.87
N ARG A 215 -8.83 -17.39 -0.80
CA ARG A 215 -9.67 -17.54 -2.00
C ARG A 215 -9.79 -16.24 -2.77
N ILE A 216 -9.95 -15.12 -2.06
CA ILE A 216 -9.94 -13.78 -2.66
C ILE A 216 -8.60 -13.52 -3.31
N ALA A 217 -7.48 -13.75 -2.61
CA ALA A 217 -6.14 -13.53 -3.15
C ALA A 217 -5.87 -14.36 -4.41
N ASN A 218 -6.23 -15.63 -4.40
CA ASN A 218 -6.09 -16.50 -5.56
C ASN A 218 -6.93 -16.01 -6.76
N TYR A 219 -8.16 -15.57 -6.51
CA TYR A 219 -9.00 -14.98 -7.54
C TYR A 219 -8.39 -13.70 -8.12
N LEU A 220 -7.91 -12.79 -7.25
CA LEU A 220 -7.33 -11.51 -7.68
C LEU A 220 -6.08 -11.70 -8.53
N THR A 221 -5.17 -12.60 -8.13
CA THR A 221 -3.96 -12.91 -8.91
C THR A 221 -4.32 -13.49 -10.28
N PHE A 222 -5.21 -14.47 -10.33
CA PHE A 222 -5.65 -15.09 -11.58
C PHE A 222 -6.40 -14.10 -12.50
N ALA A 223 -7.37 -13.36 -11.95
CA ALA A 223 -8.20 -12.44 -12.73
C ALA A 223 -7.36 -11.29 -13.31
N PHE A 224 -6.43 -10.75 -12.52
CA PHE A 224 -5.54 -9.70 -12.99
C PHE A 224 -4.61 -10.17 -14.09
N ASP A 225 -3.94 -11.31 -13.91
CA ASP A 225 -3.04 -11.86 -14.93
C ASP A 225 -3.78 -12.17 -16.25
N SER A 226 -5.06 -12.57 -16.16
CA SER A 226 -5.89 -12.87 -17.35
C SER A 226 -6.19 -11.64 -18.21
N VAL A 227 -6.17 -10.43 -17.62
CA VAL A 227 -6.46 -9.18 -18.33
C VAL A 227 -5.23 -8.30 -18.54
N ALA A 228 -4.13 -8.56 -17.83
CA ALA A 228 -2.93 -7.72 -17.83
C ALA A 228 -2.38 -7.45 -19.24
N SER A 229 -2.38 -8.43 -20.12
CA SER A 229 -1.92 -8.28 -21.50
C SER A 229 -2.67 -7.21 -22.31
N LYS A 230 -3.92 -6.90 -21.93
CA LYS A 230 -4.75 -5.89 -22.62
C LYS A 230 -4.33 -4.47 -22.37
N PHE A 231 -3.49 -4.23 -21.36
CA PHE A 231 -2.99 -2.90 -21.00
C PHE A 231 -1.74 -2.48 -21.78
N TYR A 232 -1.18 -3.38 -22.61
CA TYR A 232 0.07 -3.13 -23.32
C TYR A 232 -0.13 -2.98 -24.81
N SER A 233 0.83 -2.31 -25.45
CA SER A 233 0.90 -2.24 -26.90
C SER A 233 1.14 -3.65 -27.49
N PRO A 234 0.69 -3.90 -28.74
CA PRO A 234 1.00 -5.17 -29.41
C PRO A 234 2.51 -5.44 -29.53
N GLN A 235 3.33 -4.39 -29.53
CA GLN A 235 4.78 -4.49 -29.62
C GLN A 235 5.38 -4.97 -28.29
N ASP A 236 4.93 -4.39 -27.15
CA ASP A 236 5.37 -4.81 -25.83
C ASP A 236 4.90 -6.23 -25.49
N ASN A 237 3.66 -6.56 -25.85
CA ASN A 237 3.16 -7.91 -25.67
C ASN A 237 3.99 -8.96 -26.42
N ARG A 238 4.46 -8.65 -27.64
CA ARG A 238 5.36 -9.55 -28.40
C ARG A 238 6.74 -9.68 -27.76
N ARG A 239 7.25 -8.59 -27.17
CA ARG A 239 8.55 -8.59 -26.47
C ARG A 239 8.48 -9.25 -25.10
N GLY A 240 7.34 -9.21 -24.42
CA GLY A 240 7.16 -9.71 -23.06
C GLY A 240 7.66 -8.76 -21.98
N PHE A 241 7.97 -7.49 -22.31
CA PHE A 241 8.39 -6.46 -21.36
C PHE A 241 8.13 -5.04 -21.89
N MET A 242 8.07 -4.06 -21.00
CA MET A 242 7.99 -2.64 -21.35
C MET A 242 9.39 -2.09 -21.62
N LEU A 243 9.53 -1.30 -22.66
CA LEU A 243 10.73 -0.55 -22.96
C LEU A 243 10.56 0.88 -22.46
N MET A 244 11.19 1.21 -21.36
CA MET A 244 11.14 2.54 -20.81
C MET A 244 12.03 3.50 -21.59
N GLN A 245 11.58 4.73 -21.76
CA GLN A 245 12.40 5.79 -22.31
C GLN A 245 13.45 6.17 -21.25
N GLY A 246 14.72 6.09 -21.62
CA GLY A 246 15.85 6.58 -20.84
C GLY A 246 16.43 7.83 -21.48
N ASP A 247 17.62 8.28 -21.02
CA ASP A 247 18.45 9.22 -21.75
C ASP A 247 18.59 8.76 -23.21
N GLU A 248 18.74 9.69 -24.17
CA GLU A 248 18.65 9.45 -25.63
C GLU A 248 19.34 8.17 -26.13
N PHE A 249 20.33 7.67 -25.40
CA PHE A 249 21.14 6.49 -25.77
C PHE A 249 20.92 5.27 -24.88
N ALA A 250 20.28 5.40 -23.71
CA ALA A 250 20.05 4.29 -22.78
C ALA A 250 18.64 3.72 -22.91
N GLY A 251 18.49 2.40 -22.68
CA GLY A 251 17.22 1.73 -22.63
C GLY A 251 17.09 0.87 -21.38
N ARG A 252 16.01 1.05 -20.67
CA ARG A 252 15.66 0.26 -19.49
C ARG A 252 14.51 -0.68 -19.81
N ARG A 253 14.69 -1.94 -19.46
CA ARG A 253 13.60 -2.93 -19.45
C ARG A 253 12.83 -2.80 -18.14
N SER A 254 11.51 -2.86 -18.22
CA SER A 254 10.64 -3.08 -17.07
C SER A 254 9.70 -4.25 -17.32
N ASN A 255 9.52 -5.08 -16.32
CA ASN A 255 8.54 -6.17 -16.38
C ASN A 255 7.12 -5.58 -16.42
N PHE A 256 6.18 -6.39 -16.88
CA PHE A 256 4.77 -6.03 -16.86
C PHE A 256 4.27 -5.84 -15.43
N VAL A 257 3.18 -5.07 -15.28
CA VAL A 257 2.51 -4.97 -14.01
C VAL A 257 1.96 -6.33 -13.58
N HIS A 258 2.05 -6.60 -12.31
CA HIS A 258 1.51 -7.79 -11.68
C HIS A 258 0.98 -7.43 -10.29
N THR A 259 0.19 -8.28 -9.68
CA THR A 259 -0.33 -8.02 -8.34
C THR A 259 0.41 -8.80 -7.28
N THR A 260 0.75 -8.11 -6.18
CA THR A 260 1.35 -8.72 -4.98
C THR A 260 0.40 -8.56 -3.81
N ILE A 261 0.17 -9.65 -3.07
CA ILE A 261 -0.78 -9.66 -1.94
C ILE A 261 -0.13 -10.27 -0.70
N GLY A 262 -0.07 -9.48 0.37
CA GLY A 262 0.30 -9.97 1.70
C GLY A 262 -0.94 -10.14 2.56
N ILE A 263 -1.11 -11.29 3.22
CA ILE A 263 -2.26 -11.62 4.07
C ILE A 263 -1.82 -11.86 5.50
N VAL A 264 -2.48 -11.21 6.44
CA VAL A 264 -2.25 -11.35 7.87
C VAL A 264 -3.59 -11.62 8.56
N THR A 265 -3.61 -12.51 9.56
CA THR A 265 -4.83 -12.88 10.30
C THR A 265 -4.65 -12.76 11.80
N ASN A 266 -5.76 -12.64 12.56
CA ASN A 266 -5.72 -12.70 14.02
C ASN A 266 -5.79 -14.14 14.59
N GLU A 267 -5.78 -15.15 13.74
CA GLU A 267 -5.86 -16.55 14.18
C GLU A 267 -4.56 -17.04 14.84
N PHE A 268 -3.42 -16.51 14.35
CA PHE A 268 -2.10 -16.97 14.82
C PHE A 268 -1.42 -15.95 15.74
N ILE A 269 -1.62 -14.66 15.49
CA ILE A 269 -0.98 -13.57 16.23
C ILE A 269 -2.03 -12.55 16.66
N LYS A 270 -2.00 -12.17 17.94
CA LYS A 270 -2.78 -11.04 18.45
C LYS A 270 -1.96 -9.76 18.34
N TYR A 271 -2.40 -8.84 17.49
CA TYR A 271 -1.76 -7.54 17.32
C TYR A 271 -2.15 -6.59 18.43
N LYS A 272 -1.17 -5.87 18.98
CA LYS A 272 -1.38 -4.90 20.08
C LYS A 272 -1.96 -3.57 19.57
N ASP A 273 -1.51 -3.15 18.38
CA ASP A 273 -1.89 -1.87 17.78
C ASP A 273 -1.84 -1.95 16.23
N SER A 274 -2.36 -0.89 15.60
CA SER A 274 -2.41 -0.81 14.13
C SER A 274 -1.05 -0.66 13.47
N ALA A 275 -0.05 -0.15 14.17
CA ALA A 275 1.30 -0.02 13.64
C ALA A 275 1.96 -1.40 13.53
N GLN A 276 1.81 -2.25 14.55
CA GLN A 276 2.28 -3.63 14.51
C GLN A 276 1.61 -4.43 13.39
N LEU A 277 0.28 -4.30 13.23
CA LEU A 277 -0.47 -4.95 12.15
C LEU A 277 -0.01 -4.49 10.77
N LEU A 278 0.12 -3.16 10.58
CA LEU A 278 0.57 -2.60 9.31
C LEU A 278 2.00 -3.04 8.97
N ASN A 279 2.90 -3.07 9.94
CA ASN A 279 4.27 -3.56 9.74
C ASN A 279 4.29 -5.03 9.34
N ALA A 280 3.48 -5.88 9.98
CA ALA A 280 3.35 -7.29 9.60
C ALA A 280 2.84 -7.44 8.16
N LEU A 281 1.80 -6.67 7.78
CA LEU A 281 1.29 -6.63 6.42
C LEU A 281 2.36 -6.24 5.40
N ILE A 282 3.14 -5.20 5.68
CA ILE A 282 4.23 -4.74 4.80
C ILE A 282 5.32 -5.80 4.67
N GLN A 283 5.67 -6.49 5.76
CA GLN A 283 6.69 -7.55 5.73
C GLN A 283 6.23 -8.76 4.91
N ILE A 284 5.02 -9.26 5.15
CA ILE A 284 4.46 -10.38 4.40
C ILE A 284 4.30 -10.02 2.92
N HIS A 285 3.84 -8.80 2.62
CA HIS A 285 3.71 -8.31 1.27
C HIS A 285 5.07 -8.26 0.54
N LYS A 286 6.14 -7.77 1.18
CA LYS A 286 7.49 -7.79 0.61
C LYS A 286 8.00 -9.20 0.33
N LEU A 287 7.66 -10.17 1.18
CA LEU A 287 8.02 -11.57 0.96
C LEU A 287 7.20 -12.21 -0.16
N ALA A 288 5.99 -11.72 -0.41
CA ALA A 288 5.12 -12.18 -1.50
C ALA A 288 5.55 -11.65 -2.87
N ASP A 289 6.37 -10.59 -2.93
CA ASP A 289 6.75 -9.95 -4.19
C ASP A 289 7.61 -10.87 -5.06
N MET A 290 7.11 -11.14 -6.26
CA MET A 290 7.77 -11.90 -7.31
C MET A 290 7.99 -10.99 -8.53
N PRO A 291 9.21 -10.90 -9.09
CA PRO A 291 9.54 -9.87 -10.09
C PRO A 291 8.70 -9.85 -11.37
N THR A 292 8.06 -10.96 -11.72
CA THR A 292 7.40 -11.12 -13.04
C THR A 292 6.02 -11.74 -12.97
N LYS A 293 5.51 -12.08 -11.78
CA LYS A 293 4.30 -12.89 -11.65
C LYS A 293 3.44 -12.44 -10.49
N SER A 294 2.14 -12.37 -10.68
CA SER A 294 1.19 -12.15 -9.59
C SER A 294 1.29 -13.27 -8.56
N HIS A 295 1.40 -12.88 -7.30
CA HIS A 295 1.60 -13.82 -6.20
C HIS A 295 0.99 -13.30 -4.90
N TYR A 296 0.63 -14.21 -4.01
CA TYR A 296 0.22 -13.87 -2.66
C TYR A 296 0.93 -14.74 -1.62
N LEU A 297 1.06 -14.21 -0.41
CA LEU A 297 1.57 -14.93 0.75
C LEU A 297 0.68 -14.66 1.96
N ALA A 298 0.25 -15.73 2.63
CA ALA A 298 -0.46 -15.65 3.89
C ALA A 298 0.50 -15.93 5.05
N GLU A 299 0.38 -15.14 6.12
CA GLU A 299 1.09 -15.40 7.36
C GLU A 299 0.64 -16.75 7.93
N ARG A 300 1.61 -17.58 8.25
CA ARG A 300 1.39 -18.89 8.92
C ARG A 300 2.19 -18.95 10.20
N PRO A 301 1.77 -19.77 11.18
CA PRO A 301 2.54 -19.95 12.41
C PRO A 301 3.96 -20.39 12.07
N ARG A 302 4.95 -19.66 12.57
CA ARG A 302 6.34 -20.10 12.46
C ARG A 302 6.46 -21.39 13.25
N ILE A 303 6.72 -22.49 12.58
CA ILE A 303 7.32 -23.65 13.22
C ILE A 303 8.71 -23.16 13.65
N THR A 304 8.92 -23.02 14.95
CA THR A 304 10.16 -22.52 15.54
C THR A 304 11.30 -23.48 15.22
N GLY A 305 11.90 -23.27 14.05
CA GLY A 305 13.22 -23.73 13.68
C GLY A 305 14.02 -22.46 13.44
N GLU A 306 15.05 -22.27 14.24
CA GLU A 306 15.96 -21.14 14.19
C GLU A 306 16.38 -20.82 12.76
N ASN A 307 15.91 -19.71 12.24
CA ASN A 307 16.59 -18.93 11.22
C ASN A 307 15.91 -17.55 11.17
N SER A 308 16.41 -16.64 11.98
CA SER A 308 16.25 -15.21 11.78
C SER A 308 16.86 -14.90 10.41
N ILE A 309 16.02 -14.68 9.41
CA ILE A 309 16.46 -14.04 8.17
C ILE A 309 16.77 -12.60 8.57
N ASP A 310 18.05 -12.35 8.86
CA ASP A 310 18.62 -11.02 8.90
C ASP A 310 18.29 -10.37 7.54
N ASN A 311 17.41 -9.38 7.54
CA ASN A 311 17.20 -8.49 6.39
C ASN A 311 18.43 -7.57 6.21
N LYS A 312 19.60 -8.15 6.00
CA LYS A 312 20.73 -7.42 5.41
C LYS A 312 20.37 -7.18 3.96
N VAL A 313 20.10 -5.93 3.63
CA VAL A 313 20.03 -5.48 2.24
C VAL A 313 21.25 -6.04 1.52
N ASN A 314 21.02 -6.91 0.54
CA ASN A 314 22.12 -7.49 -0.23
C ASN A 314 22.79 -6.36 -1.03
N LYS A 315 24.01 -5.99 -0.64
CA LYS A 315 24.80 -4.92 -1.27
C LYS A 315 25.88 -5.45 -2.21
N LYS A 316 25.83 -6.76 -2.54
CA LYS A 316 26.82 -7.36 -3.41
C LYS A 316 26.59 -7.01 -4.87
N ILE A 317 27.63 -6.50 -5.51
CA ILE A 317 27.67 -6.21 -6.95
C ILE A 317 28.78 -7.03 -7.60
N PHE A 318 28.44 -7.73 -8.68
CA PHE A 318 29.44 -8.41 -9.50
C PHE A 318 29.76 -7.60 -10.74
N ILE A 319 31.03 -7.51 -11.09
CA ILE A 319 31.53 -6.85 -12.31
C ILE A 319 32.13 -7.92 -13.20
N ILE A 320 31.70 -7.95 -14.45
CA ILE A 320 32.23 -8.78 -15.53
C ILE A 320 32.63 -7.83 -16.66
N GLU A 321 33.89 -7.44 -16.66
CA GLU A 321 34.48 -6.45 -17.57
C GLU A 321 35.87 -6.93 -17.96
N GLU A 322 36.23 -6.89 -19.24
CA GLU A 322 37.53 -7.31 -19.75
C GLU A 322 38.59 -6.23 -19.64
N ASP A 323 38.18 -4.95 -19.62
CA ASP A 323 39.10 -3.82 -19.46
C ASP A 323 39.53 -3.67 -18.00
N GLU A 324 40.83 -3.91 -17.70
CA GLU A 324 41.37 -3.80 -16.35
C GLU A 324 41.25 -2.38 -15.76
N ALA A 325 41.43 -1.34 -16.58
CA ALA A 325 41.30 0.04 -16.10
C ALA A 325 39.85 0.36 -15.71
N MET A 326 38.89 -0.07 -16.52
CA MET A 326 37.47 0.09 -16.23
C MET A 326 37.07 -0.75 -15.01
N THR A 327 37.58 -1.96 -14.88
CA THR A 327 37.33 -2.83 -13.72
C THR A 327 37.82 -2.18 -12.42
N ILE A 328 39.04 -1.66 -12.39
CA ILE A 328 39.62 -0.96 -11.22
C ILE A 328 38.78 0.28 -10.88
N LEU A 329 38.41 1.06 -11.89
CA LEU A 329 37.63 2.28 -11.72
C LEU A 329 36.24 2.00 -11.15
N LEU A 330 35.50 1.06 -11.73
CA LEU A 330 34.15 0.66 -11.26
C LEU A 330 34.21 0.08 -9.85
N THR A 331 35.16 -0.80 -9.58
CA THR A 331 35.35 -1.40 -8.25
C THR A 331 35.59 -0.32 -7.21
N THR A 332 36.54 0.57 -7.46
CA THR A 332 36.90 1.65 -6.51
C THR A 332 35.70 2.56 -6.21
N ILE A 333 34.97 2.98 -7.24
CA ILE A 333 33.89 3.93 -7.05
C ILE A 333 32.69 3.26 -6.33
N LEU A 334 32.34 2.03 -6.69
CA LEU A 334 31.23 1.31 -6.04
C LEU A 334 31.56 0.93 -4.59
N ASP A 335 32.80 0.57 -4.28
CA ASP A 335 33.28 0.36 -2.90
C ASP A 335 33.16 1.65 -2.06
N LEU A 336 33.53 2.80 -2.64
CA LEU A 336 33.34 4.10 -1.98
C LEU A 336 31.89 4.46 -1.70
N GLN A 337 30.94 3.93 -2.49
CA GLN A 337 29.51 4.06 -2.24
C GLN A 337 28.95 3.04 -1.23
N GLY A 338 29.82 2.16 -0.70
CA GLY A 338 29.46 1.19 0.34
C GLY A 338 28.84 -0.10 -0.17
N TYR A 339 29.07 -0.45 -1.45
CA TYR A 339 28.71 -1.75 -2.02
C TYR A 339 29.85 -2.77 -1.81
N GLU A 340 29.49 -4.05 -1.70
CA GLU A 340 30.46 -5.16 -1.71
C GLU A 340 30.73 -5.59 -3.15
N VAL A 341 31.84 -5.17 -3.74
CA VAL A 341 32.14 -5.43 -5.15
C VAL A 341 33.04 -6.66 -5.31
N SER A 342 32.73 -7.51 -6.27
CA SER A 342 33.53 -8.65 -6.66
C SER A 342 33.67 -8.71 -8.18
N VAL A 343 34.91 -8.83 -8.65
CA VAL A 343 35.19 -9.02 -10.08
C VAL A 343 35.10 -10.50 -10.42
N ILE A 344 34.32 -10.84 -11.43
CA ILE A 344 34.04 -12.22 -11.83
C ILE A 344 34.63 -12.47 -13.22
N LYS A 345 35.46 -13.49 -13.33
CA LYS A 345 36.08 -13.87 -14.62
C LYS A 345 35.32 -15.01 -15.32
N ASN A 346 34.62 -15.85 -14.56
CA ASN A 346 33.95 -17.03 -15.09
C ASN A 346 32.54 -17.19 -14.54
N TYR A 347 31.59 -17.63 -15.37
CA TYR A 347 30.21 -17.92 -14.96
C TYR A 347 30.09 -18.86 -13.75
N ASN A 348 31.03 -19.81 -13.59
CA ASN A 348 30.99 -20.76 -12.47
C ASN A 348 31.22 -20.11 -11.10
N GLU A 349 31.87 -18.95 -11.07
CA GLU A 349 32.09 -18.17 -9.85
C GLU A 349 30.78 -17.52 -9.36
N ILE A 350 29.89 -17.17 -10.30
CA ILE A 350 28.58 -16.58 -9.98
C ILE A 350 27.67 -17.58 -9.25
N LYS A 351 27.78 -18.87 -9.53
CA LYS A 351 26.88 -19.91 -9.00
C LYS A 351 26.87 -20.02 -7.47
N ASN A 352 27.93 -19.61 -6.80
CA ASN A 352 28.11 -19.81 -5.36
C ASN A 352 27.56 -18.65 -4.51
N THR A 353 27.22 -17.53 -5.13
CA THR A 353 26.75 -16.34 -4.39
C THR A 353 25.77 -15.57 -5.27
N ILE A 354 24.63 -15.17 -4.72
CA ILE A 354 23.60 -14.39 -5.42
C ILE A 354 23.86 -12.91 -5.15
N PRO A 355 24.32 -12.11 -6.15
CA PRO A 355 24.48 -10.66 -6.00
C PRO A 355 23.15 -9.93 -6.14
N ALA A 356 23.09 -8.71 -5.63
CA ALA A 356 21.94 -7.83 -5.87
C ALA A 356 21.94 -7.29 -7.32
N LEU A 357 23.14 -7.05 -7.87
CA LEU A 357 23.33 -6.49 -9.20
C LEU A 357 24.57 -7.07 -9.88
N ILE A 358 24.49 -7.25 -11.20
CA ILE A 358 25.64 -7.62 -12.05
C ILE A 358 25.81 -6.51 -13.10
N ILE A 359 27.03 -5.99 -13.24
CA ILE A 359 27.44 -5.13 -14.35
C ILE A 359 28.24 -6.02 -15.32
N LEU A 360 27.73 -6.17 -16.54
CA LEU A 360 28.26 -7.07 -17.55
C LEU A 360 28.65 -6.29 -18.80
N ASP A 361 29.89 -6.37 -19.21
CA ASP A 361 30.31 -5.96 -20.56
C ASP A 361 29.86 -7.01 -21.59
N ALA A 362 29.18 -6.57 -22.63
CA ALA A 362 28.75 -7.47 -23.71
C ALA A 362 29.91 -7.95 -24.62
N GLY A 363 31.11 -7.37 -24.47
CA GLY A 363 32.29 -7.75 -25.24
C GLY A 363 32.31 -7.19 -26.66
N LYS A 364 33.16 -7.78 -27.51
CA LYS A 364 33.34 -7.36 -28.91
C LYS A 364 32.19 -7.82 -29.81
N ILE A 365 31.94 -7.06 -30.86
CA ILE A 365 30.86 -7.25 -31.83
C ILE A 365 30.82 -8.66 -32.43
N ASP A 366 31.99 -9.27 -32.63
CA ASP A 366 32.12 -10.54 -33.35
C ASP A 366 31.92 -11.80 -32.47
N GLU A 367 31.94 -11.68 -31.15
CA GLU A 367 31.94 -12.84 -30.26
C GLU A 367 30.63 -13.11 -29.54
N LEU A 368 29.75 -12.13 -29.37
CA LEU A 368 28.43 -12.22 -28.69
C LEU A 368 28.46 -12.95 -27.33
N ASN A 369 29.65 -13.07 -26.71
CA ASN A 369 29.85 -13.86 -25.50
C ASN A 369 29.13 -13.27 -24.29
N GLY A 370 29.09 -11.95 -24.20
CA GLY A 370 28.36 -11.25 -23.13
C GLY A 370 26.84 -11.42 -23.27
N ILE A 371 26.31 -11.42 -24.49
CA ILE A 371 24.87 -11.65 -24.73
C ILE A 371 24.48 -13.08 -24.35
N LYS A 372 25.30 -14.08 -24.73
CA LYS A 372 25.08 -15.49 -24.32
C LYS A 372 25.18 -15.64 -22.80
N LEU A 373 26.09 -14.92 -22.16
CA LEU A 373 26.23 -14.93 -20.70
C LEU A 373 24.99 -14.30 -20.01
N CYS A 374 24.49 -13.19 -20.56
CA CYS A 374 23.26 -12.57 -20.10
C CYS A 374 22.08 -13.55 -20.14
N GLN A 375 21.87 -14.24 -21.27
CA GLN A 375 20.84 -15.26 -21.42
C GLN A 375 21.02 -16.42 -20.43
N LYS A 376 22.27 -16.88 -20.23
CA LYS A 376 22.58 -17.96 -19.28
C LYS A 376 22.30 -17.59 -17.84
N ILE A 377 22.57 -16.32 -17.44
CA ILE A 377 22.21 -15.81 -16.12
C ILE A 377 20.69 -15.84 -15.95
N ARG A 378 19.91 -15.37 -16.93
CA ARG A 378 18.44 -15.33 -16.85
C ARG A 378 17.76 -16.68 -16.93
N GLN A 379 18.40 -17.70 -17.48
CA GLN A 379 17.88 -19.09 -17.47
C GLN A 379 17.95 -19.74 -16.09
N ASN A 380 18.72 -19.16 -15.16
CA ASN A 380 18.86 -19.68 -13.81
C ASN A 380 17.96 -18.90 -12.84
N SER A 381 16.91 -19.56 -12.34
CA SER A 381 15.92 -18.98 -11.43
C SER A 381 16.49 -18.38 -10.14
N ASN A 382 17.69 -18.80 -9.73
CA ASN A 382 18.35 -18.21 -8.56
C ASN A 382 18.68 -16.71 -8.75
N PHE A 383 18.81 -16.25 -10.00
CA PHE A 383 19.12 -14.86 -10.35
C PHE A 383 17.91 -14.02 -10.77
N ASP A 384 16.69 -14.51 -10.58
CA ASP A 384 15.46 -13.77 -10.95
C ASP A 384 15.36 -12.39 -10.26
N ARG A 385 15.89 -12.27 -9.06
CA ARG A 385 15.93 -11.00 -8.29
C ARG A 385 17.18 -10.17 -8.54
N THR A 386 18.20 -10.73 -9.17
CA THR A 386 19.46 -10.01 -9.47
C THR A 386 19.22 -9.03 -10.62
N LYS A 387 19.57 -7.77 -10.41
CA LYS A 387 19.53 -6.76 -11.48
C LYS A 387 20.72 -6.92 -12.41
N LEU A 388 20.51 -6.73 -13.72
CA LEU A 388 21.54 -6.93 -14.73
C LEU A 388 21.69 -5.68 -15.60
N ILE A 389 22.79 -4.96 -15.42
CA ILE A 389 23.19 -3.86 -16.28
C ILE A 389 24.16 -4.42 -17.32
N VAL A 390 23.86 -4.21 -18.60
CA VAL A 390 24.77 -4.59 -19.70
C VAL A 390 25.31 -3.33 -20.35
N THR A 391 26.64 -3.23 -20.40
CA THR A 391 27.36 -2.18 -21.13
C THR A 391 27.86 -2.74 -22.45
N SER A 392 27.78 -1.96 -23.52
CA SER A 392 28.23 -2.45 -24.84
C SER A 392 28.54 -1.33 -25.82
N ILE A 393 29.47 -1.61 -26.75
CA ILE A 393 29.69 -0.85 -27.97
C ILE A 393 28.69 -1.18 -29.08
N LEU A 394 27.90 -2.25 -28.91
CA LEU A 394 26.81 -2.61 -29.83
C LEU A 394 25.65 -1.65 -29.65
N HIS A 395 25.18 -1.07 -30.75
CA HIS A 395 24.02 -0.17 -30.71
C HIS A 395 22.67 -0.89 -30.80
N ASP A 396 22.63 -2.21 -30.69
CA ASP A 396 21.39 -2.98 -30.72
C ASP A 396 20.82 -3.17 -29.31
N LYS A 397 20.15 -2.11 -28.84
CA LYS A 397 19.47 -2.04 -27.57
C LYS A 397 18.43 -3.15 -27.37
N GLU A 398 17.66 -3.45 -28.43
CA GLU A 398 16.58 -4.42 -28.37
C GLU A 398 17.10 -5.85 -28.18
N LEU A 399 18.19 -6.19 -28.87
CA LEU A 399 18.84 -7.49 -28.73
C LEU A 399 19.34 -7.72 -27.30
N ILE A 400 19.99 -6.73 -26.69
CA ILE A 400 20.57 -6.82 -25.34
C ILE A 400 19.46 -6.94 -24.29
N LEU A 401 18.41 -6.14 -24.39
CA LEU A 401 17.28 -6.20 -23.47
C LEU A 401 16.49 -7.50 -23.61
N THR A 402 16.32 -7.99 -24.84
CA THR A 402 15.70 -9.31 -25.11
C THR A 402 16.53 -10.46 -24.57
N ALA A 403 17.85 -10.33 -24.54
CA ALA A 403 18.73 -11.30 -23.90
C ALA A 403 18.58 -11.39 -22.39
N GLY A 404 17.88 -10.42 -21.76
CA GLY A 404 17.51 -10.43 -20.35
C GLY A 404 18.16 -9.35 -19.50
N ALA A 405 18.83 -8.35 -20.08
CA ALA A 405 19.31 -7.20 -19.34
C ALA A 405 18.13 -6.36 -18.80
N ASP A 406 18.26 -5.84 -17.57
CA ASP A 406 17.32 -4.86 -16.99
C ASP A 406 17.60 -3.46 -17.53
N LEU A 407 18.87 -3.17 -17.77
CA LEU A 407 19.35 -1.90 -18.31
C LEU A 407 20.46 -2.12 -19.31
N TYR A 408 20.38 -1.42 -20.44
CA TYR A 408 21.44 -1.30 -21.41
C TYR A 408 22.05 0.10 -21.35
N ILE A 409 23.41 0.18 -21.31
CA ILE A 409 24.18 1.42 -21.36
C ILE A 409 25.19 1.33 -22.50
N PRO A 410 25.10 2.18 -23.53
CA PRO A 410 26.08 2.20 -24.61
C PRO A 410 27.43 2.75 -24.14
N LYS A 411 28.52 2.15 -24.62
CA LYS A 411 29.89 2.70 -24.47
C LYS A 411 30.17 3.68 -25.62
N PRO A 412 30.84 4.84 -25.35
CA PRO A 412 31.31 5.31 -24.05
C PRO A 412 30.20 5.92 -23.19
N TYR A 413 30.29 5.77 -21.88
CA TYR A 413 29.33 6.33 -20.92
C TYR A 413 30.05 7.06 -19.78
N GLU A 414 29.33 8.00 -19.16
CA GLU A 414 29.81 8.65 -17.94
C GLU A 414 29.58 7.75 -16.72
N ILE A 415 30.60 7.59 -15.89
CA ILE A 415 30.53 6.74 -14.69
C ILE A 415 29.49 7.27 -13.69
N SER A 416 29.36 8.58 -13.59
CA SER A 416 28.32 9.23 -12.77
C SER A 416 26.91 8.78 -13.14
N ASN A 417 26.64 8.55 -14.41
CA ASN A 417 25.36 8.06 -14.89
C ASN A 417 25.14 6.59 -14.56
N LEU A 418 26.18 5.77 -14.70
CA LEU A 418 26.10 4.35 -14.29
C LEU A 418 25.80 4.22 -12.80
N ILE A 419 26.44 5.00 -11.93
CA ILE A 419 26.21 4.97 -10.48
C ILE A 419 24.77 5.34 -10.14
N LYS A 420 24.21 6.40 -10.73
CA LYS A 420 22.80 6.77 -10.56
C LYS A 420 21.86 5.63 -10.92
N TRP A 421 22.18 4.89 -11.97
CA TRP A 421 21.37 3.73 -12.37
C TRP A 421 21.53 2.54 -11.42
N VAL A 422 22.74 2.29 -10.90
CA VAL A 422 22.97 1.28 -9.86
C VAL A 422 22.10 1.58 -8.63
N GLU A 423 22.14 2.82 -8.14
CA GLU A 423 21.32 3.26 -7.01
C GLU A 423 19.82 3.12 -7.30
N LYS A 424 19.38 3.56 -8.48
CA LYS A 424 17.97 3.49 -8.88
C LYS A 424 17.45 2.05 -8.98
N LEU A 425 18.26 1.12 -9.48
CA LEU A 425 17.88 -0.29 -9.63
C LEU A 425 17.89 -1.08 -8.31
N LEU A 426 18.77 -0.70 -7.37
CA LEU A 426 18.87 -1.37 -6.07
C LEU A 426 17.88 -0.82 -5.03
N ASN A 427 17.36 0.40 -5.22
CA ASN A 427 16.37 1.02 -4.34
C ASN A 427 14.92 0.82 -4.82
N GLN A 428 14.73 0.15 -5.95
CA GLN A 428 13.44 -0.33 -6.43
C GLN A 428 13.17 -1.74 -5.90
#